data_f6e0c993bd2cfd400364053c98557646
#
_entry.id   f6e0c993bd2cfd400364053c98557646
#
_cell.length_a   1.000
_cell.length_b   1.000
_cell.length_c   1.000
_cell.angle_alpha   90.00
_cell.angle_beta   90.00
_cell.angle_gamma   90.00
#
_symmetry.space_group_name_H-M   'P 1'
#
loop_
_entity.id
_entity.type
_entity.pdbx_description
1 polymer ?
#
loop_
_entity_poly.entity_id
_entity_poly.type
_entity_poly.pdbx_seq_one_letter_code
_entity_poly.pdbx_strand_id
1 'polypeptide(L)'
;MTSVVLDGVRTHHFGAASESEAVTQVADLLVAAVSAFPDVASLARLHEVLARQPAVDLADDLVKELRSRNLPRAPLHGVARHLTEYGSARNAVKLGIVVLGECGDERDRELLLLLGALEELTLYAVVALVKTQPGRQRAAYELARRVKDWGRIHAVERLKGSNDPEIKAWLLREGFRNGVLNDYLAHIAATTGELYTALLEPEVDQALLKGAGNILATLAVIGGPAKDMTDYDDAVPAMHRYAELVATAEPTLDMLDDLLTINRCALRSDAGIDWPRGEPERLTHRYEELLARPVWRELVLAALDDPPDCGPYGFNTALSCAGRLGMPVLAWALRHLEQDPSSAYAWSWAVNHSNSETVGSVIALAMRILPLDVLTSGPTLSRGFGPEHTLDRVLAAVINNLDEHPGAGVELLRICLSARNTTTRRRALQILTSWPPEHRPSRLRGWISAAASAEPDGKLQEEMQAFLTG
;
A
#
# COMPACT_ATOMS: atom_id res chain seq x y z
N MET A 1 -2.45 -15.04 2.40
CA MET A 1 -3.17 -13.75 2.35
C MET A 1 -4.38 -13.83 3.26
N THR A 2 -4.62 -12.82 4.06
CA THR A 2 -5.83 -12.74 4.89
C THR A 2 -7.05 -12.48 4.00
N SER A 3 -8.24 -12.92 4.42
CA SER A 3 -9.50 -12.73 3.68
C SER A 3 -9.77 -11.25 3.40
N VAL A 4 -9.44 -10.35 4.32
CA VAL A 4 -9.63 -8.90 4.17
C VAL A 4 -8.82 -8.30 3.01
N VAL A 5 -7.60 -8.76 2.82
CA VAL A 5 -6.76 -8.30 1.69
C VAL A 5 -7.37 -8.77 0.37
N LEU A 6 -7.88 -10.01 0.33
CA LEU A 6 -8.55 -10.55 -0.86
C LEU A 6 -9.84 -9.79 -1.15
N ASP A 7 -10.68 -9.52 -0.15
CA ASP A 7 -11.91 -8.74 -0.32
C ASP A 7 -11.60 -7.32 -0.81
N GLY A 8 -10.59 -6.64 -0.24
CA GLY A 8 -10.15 -5.32 -0.67
C GLY A 8 -9.64 -5.29 -2.11
N VAL A 9 -8.74 -6.21 -2.47
CA VAL A 9 -8.20 -6.34 -3.83
C VAL A 9 -9.33 -6.66 -4.83
N ARG A 10 -10.26 -7.57 -4.51
CA ARG A 10 -11.39 -7.91 -5.38
C ARG A 10 -12.30 -6.72 -5.61
N THR A 11 -12.63 -5.97 -4.55
CA THR A 11 -13.54 -4.82 -4.64
C THR A 11 -12.98 -3.70 -5.54
N HIS A 12 -11.66 -3.47 -5.50
CA HIS A 12 -11.03 -2.36 -6.21
C HIS A 12 -10.46 -2.74 -7.60
N HIS A 13 -10.11 -4.02 -7.82
CA HIS A 13 -9.37 -4.40 -9.02
C HIS A 13 -10.04 -5.45 -9.91
N PHE A 14 -10.91 -6.32 -9.38
CA PHE A 14 -11.43 -7.46 -10.14
C PHE A 14 -12.96 -7.52 -10.27
N GLY A 15 -13.70 -6.81 -9.43
CA GLY A 15 -15.14 -6.97 -9.32
C GLY A 15 -15.56 -8.29 -8.66
N ALA A 16 -16.83 -8.39 -8.27
CA ALA A 16 -17.43 -9.61 -7.73
C ALA A 16 -18.20 -10.35 -8.83
N ALA A 17 -18.06 -11.68 -8.91
CA ALA A 17 -18.86 -12.53 -9.78
C ALA A 17 -19.58 -13.55 -8.91
N SER A 18 -20.93 -13.60 -9.00
CA SER A 18 -21.76 -14.57 -8.27
C SER A 18 -22.27 -15.66 -9.19
N GLU A 19 -22.42 -16.87 -8.64
CA GLU A 19 -23.18 -17.94 -9.27
C GLU A 19 -24.66 -17.74 -8.93
N SER A 20 -25.53 -17.53 -9.92
CA SER A 20 -26.95 -17.26 -9.74
C SER A 20 -27.66 -18.33 -8.92
N GLU A 21 -27.24 -19.61 -9.03
CA GLU A 21 -27.79 -20.75 -8.28
C GLU A 21 -27.48 -20.61 -6.77
N ALA A 22 -26.28 -20.21 -6.39
CA ALA A 22 -25.90 -20.01 -4.99
C ALA A 22 -26.69 -18.88 -4.33
N VAL A 23 -26.93 -17.78 -5.05
CA VAL A 23 -27.75 -16.64 -4.58
C VAL A 23 -29.18 -17.11 -4.31
N THR A 24 -29.81 -17.87 -5.24
CA THR A 24 -31.18 -18.37 -5.10
C THR A 24 -31.27 -19.34 -3.92
N GLN A 25 -30.34 -20.27 -3.78
CA GLN A 25 -30.29 -21.20 -2.66
C GLN A 25 -30.22 -20.49 -1.30
N VAL A 26 -29.33 -19.50 -1.18
CA VAL A 26 -29.18 -18.72 0.07
C VAL A 26 -30.46 -17.92 0.36
N ALA A 27 -31.07 -17.32 -0.65
CA ALA A 27 -32.32 -16.58 -0.49
C ALA A 27 -33.46 -17.47 -0.04
N ASP A 28 -33.58 -18.68 -0.60
CA ASP A 28 -34.62 -19.67 -0.20
C ASP A 28 -34.46 -20.11 1.25
N LEU A 29 -33.20 -20.32 1.71
CA LEU A 29 -32.93 -20.67 3.10
C LEU A 29 -33.21 -19.49 4.05
N LEU A 30 -32.93 -18.25 3.61
CA LEU A 30 -33.33 -17.07 4.36
C LEU A 30 -34.83 -16.92 4.51
N VAL A 31 -35.62 -17.17 3.42
CA VAL A 31 -37.08 -17.20 3.47
C VAL A 31 -37.57 -18.24 4.47
N ALA A 32 -37.02 -19.45 4.43
CA ALA A 32 -37.37 -20.53 5.35
C ALA A 32 -37.04 -20.15 6.80
N ALA A 33 -35.86 -19.59 7.08
CA ALA A 33 -35.46 -19.16 8.41
C ALA A 33 -36.34 -18.02 8.92
N VAL A 34 -36.69 -17.04 8.06
CA VAL A 34 -37.56 -15.90 8.40
C VAL A 34 -38.97 -16.41 8.74
N SER A 35 -39.50 -17.39 7.98
CA SER A 35 -40.84 -17.95 8.21
C SER A 35 -40.91 -18.78 9.49
N ALA A 36 -39.82 -19.42 9.88
CA ALA A 36 -39.74 -20.28 11.05
C ALA A 36 -39.16 -19.54 12.29
N PHE A 37 -38.71 -18.30 12.17
CA PHE A 37 -38.03 -17.57 13.27
C PHE A 37 -38.88 -17.55 14.56
N PRO A 38 -38.31 -17.91 15.71
CA PRO A 38 -36.88 -18.09 16.08
C PRO A 38 -36.39 -19.59 16.08
N ASP A 39 -36.83 -20.42 15.15
CA ASP A 39 -36.43 -21.85 15.12
C ASP A 39 -34.92 -22.04 14.95
N VAL A 40 -34.30 -22.69 15.94
CA VAL A 40 -32.83 -22.91 16.00
C VAL A 40 -32.32 -23.80 14.88
N ALA A 41 -33.10 -24.81 14.46
CA ALA A 41 -32.70 -25.75 13.42
C ALA A 41 -32.60 -25.06 12.05
N SER A 42 -33.55 -24.19 11.74
CA SER A 42 -33.55 -23.37 10.50
C SER A 42 -32.38 -22.37 10.49
N LEU A 43 -32.11 -21.73 11.63
CA LEU A 43 -30.98 -20.82 11.77
C LEU A 43 -29.64 -21.54 11.62
N ALA A 44 -29.48 -22.73 12.19
CA ALA A 44 -28.28 -23.55 12.09
C ALA A 44 -28.00 -23.98 10.64
N ARG A 45 -29.05 -24.44 9.93
CA ARG A 45 -28.92 -24.81 8.51
C ARG A 45 -28.51 -23.64 7.64
N LEU A 46 -29.13 -22.48 7.85
CA LEU A 46 -28.78 -21.25 7.13
C LEU A 46 -27.31 -20.90 7.41
N HIS A 47 -26.88 -20.87 8.68
CA HIS A 47 -25.51 -20.57 9.08
C HIS A 47 -24.49 -21.51 8.40
N GLU A 48 -24.76 -22.82 8.38
CA GLU A 48 -23.87 -23.80 7.75
C GLU A 48 -23.64 -23.54 6.26
N VAL A 49 -24.69 -23.17 5.53
CA VAL A 49 -24.56 -22.83 4.11
C VAL A 49 -23.82 -21.53 3.92
N LEU A 50 -24.18 -20.48 4.67
CA LEU A 50 -23.51 -19.17 4.58
C LEU A 50 -22.02 -19.25 4.94
N ALA A 51 -21.63 -20.13 5.87
CA ALA A 51 -20.24 -20.32 6.26
C ALA A 51 -19.31 -20.71 5.09
N ARG A 52 -19.85 -21.36 4.08
CA ARG A 52 -19.12 -21.88 2.91
C ARG A 52 -19.11 -20.91 1.72
N GLN A 53 -19.94 -19.87 1.75
CA GLN A 53 -20.09 -18.93 0.64
C GLN A 53 -19.13 -17.73 0.78
N PRO A 54 -18.42 -17.32 -0.29
CA PRO A 54 -17.65 -16.07 -0.29
C PRO A 54 -18.59 -14.86 -0.20
N ALA A 55 -18.60 -14.17 0.93
CA ALA A 55 -19.56 -13.11 1.19
C ALA A 55 -19.48 -11.95 0.18
N VAL A 56 -18.28 -11.57 -0.26
CA VAL A 56 -18.08 -10.46 -1.21
C VAL A 56 -18.71 -10.75 -2.58
N ASP A 57 -18.72 -12.01 -3.01
CA ASP A 57 -19.26 -12.41 -4.32
C ASP A 57 -20.79 -12.45 -4.31
N LEU A 58 -21.39 -12.74 -3.14
CA LEU A 58 -22.84 -12.93 -3.00
C LEU A 58 -23.58 -11.66 -2.57
N ALA A 59 -22.93 -10.71 -1.88
CA ALA A 59 -23.60 -9.64 -1.15
C ALA A 59 -24.60 -8.85 -1.99
N ASP A 60 -24.17 -8.34 -3.14
CA ASP A 60 -25.00 -7.44 -3.95
C ASP A 60 -26.19 -8.15 -4.60
N ASP A 61 -25.99 -9.37 -5.13
CA ASP A 61 -27.04 -10.12 -5.79
C ASP A 61 -28.01 -10.71 -4.77
N LEU A 62 -27.54 -11.12 -3.59
CA LEU A 62 -28.40 -11.49 -2.47
C LEU A 62 -29.32 -10.35 -2.03
N VAL A 63 -28.78 -9.11 -1.93
CA VAL A 63 -29.58 -7.92 -1.61
C VAL A 63 -30.66 -7.68 -2.65
N LYS A 64 -30.36 -7.79 -3.95
CA LYS A 64 -31.34 -7.65 -5.04
C LYS A 64 -32.43 -8.70 -4.91
N GLU A 65 -32.04 -9.96 -4.69
CA GLU A 65 -32.96 -11.08 -4.54
C GLU A 65 -33.89 -10.93 -3.32
N LEU A 66 -33.34 -10.55 -2.16
CA LEU A 66 -34.12 -10.30 -0.94
C LEU A 66 -35.18 -9.20 -1.11
N ARG A 67 -34.80 -8.11 -1.81
CA ARG A 67 -35.75 -7.02 -2.12
C ARG A 67 -36.89 -7.47 -2.98
N SER A 68 -36.67 -8.40 -3.96
CA SER A 68 -37.70 -8.92 -4.82
C SER A 68 -38.72 -9.82 -4.06
N ARG A 69 -38.27 -10.46 -2.96
CA ARG A 69 -39.09 -11.40 -2.17
C ARG A 69 -39.97 -10.73 -1.12
N ASN A 70 -39.78 -9.45 -0.86
CA ASN A 70 -40.62 -8.63 0.05
C ASN A 70 -40.87 -9.31 1.42
N LEU A 71 -39.80 -9.72 2.10
CA LEU A 71 -39.88 -10.45 3.37
C LEU A 71 -40.36 -9.55 4.53
N PRO A 72 -41.07 -10.12 5.53
CA PRO A 72 -41.50 -9.36 6.70
C PRO A 72 -40.30 -8.88 7.51
N ARG A 73 -40.21 -7.56 7.73
CA ARG A 73 -39.03 -6.87 8.28
C ARG A 73 -38.61 -7.37 9.66
N ALA A 74 -39.55 -7.56 10.58
CA ALA A 74 -39.22 -7.92 11.96
C ALA A 74 -38.58 -9.33 12.09
N PRO A 75 -39.11 -10.40 11.51
CA PRO A 75 -38.43 -11.69 11.51
C PRO A 75 -37.12 -11.68 10.73
N LEU A 76 -37.06 -10.98 9.59
CA LEU A 76 -35.79 -10.82 8.82
C LEU A 76 -34.71 -10.16 9.64
N HIS A 77 -35.04 -9.08 10.39
CA HIS A 77 -34.14 -8.43 11.33
C HIS A 77 -33.68 -9.38 12.43
N GLY A 78 -34.59 -10.19 12.99
CA GLY A 78 -34.24 -11.19 14.00
C GLY A 78 -33.25 -12.22 13.48
N VAL A 79 -33.46 -12.75 12.28
CA VAL A 79 -32.52 -13.70 11.62
C VAL A 79 -31.18 -13.03 11.35
N ALA A 80 -31.17 -11.83 10.76
CA ALA A 80 -29.95 -11.09 10.44
C ALA A 80 -29.13 -10.80 11.69
N ARG A 81 -29.81 -10.32 12.75
CA ARG A 81 -29.15 -10.01 14.03
C ARG A 81 -28.59 -11.27 14.70
N HIS A 82 -29.33 -12.38 14.67
CA HIS A 82 -28.83 -13.66 15.17
C HIS A 82 -27.55 -14.13 14.46
N LEU A 83 -27.51 -14.07 13.13
CA LEU A 83 -26.31 -14.42 12.36
C LEU A 83 -25.14 -13.51 12.67
N THR A 84 -25.42 -12.22 12.90
CA THR A 84 -24.40 -11.21 13.20
C THR A 84 -23.82 -11.35 14.61
N GLU A 85 -24.66 -11.63 15.63
CA GLU A 85 -24.26 -11.74 17.03
C GLU A 85 -23.69 -13.12 17.39
N TYR A 86 -24.23 -14.18 16.83
CA TYR A 86 -23.94 -15.56 17.24
C TYR A 86 -23.27 -16.40 16.15
N GLY A 87 -23.02 -15.83 14.97
CA GLY A 87 -22.35 -16.54 13.90
C GLY A 87 -20.93 -16.93 14.26
N SER A 88 -20.58 -18.21 14.15
CA SER A 88 -19.25 -18.75 14.44
C SER A 88 -18.31 -18.76 13.22
N ALA A 89 -18.84 -18.48 12.01
CA ALA A 89 -18.10 -18.44 10.76
C ALA A 89 -18.10 -17.03 10.16
N ARG A 90 -16.93 -16.57 9.73
CA ARG A 90 -16.73 -15.19 9.17
C ARG A 90 -17.73 -14.85 8.07
N ASN A 91 -17.93 -15.74 7.09
CA ASN A 91 -18.83 -15.47 5.99
C ASN A 91 -20.30 -15.40 6.42
N ALA A 92 -20.72 -16.20 7.39
CA ALA A 92 -22.07 -16.13 7.95
C ALA A 92 -22.31 -14.77 8.65
N VAL A 93 -21.32 -14.27 9.42
CA VAL A 93 -21.38 -12.96 10.06
C VAL A 93 -21.39 -11.84 9.01
N LYS A 94 -20.52 -11.89 8.00
CA LYS A 94 -20.50 -10.91 6.89
C LYS A 94 -21.84 -10.80 6.21
N LEU A 95 -22.45 -11.96 5.84
CA LEU A 95 -23.75 -11.99 5.19
C LEU A 95 -24.89 -11.61 6.15
N GLY A 96 -24.79 -11.94 7.44
CA GLY A 96 -25.68 -11.42 8.48
C GLY A 96 -25.69 -9.88 8.52
N ILE A 97 -24.52 -9.25 8.51
CA ILE A 97 -24.36 -7.79 8.44
C ILE A 97 -24.96 -7.22 7.14
N VAL A 98 -24.76 -7.88 5.99
CA VAL A 98 -25.34 -7.47 4.70
C VAL A 98 -26.86 -7.43 4.79
N VAL A 99 -27.47 -8.50 5.30
CA VAL A 99 -28.95 -8.57 5.48
C VAL A 99 -29.41 -7.53 6.51
N LEU A 100 -28.65 -7.33 7.59
CA LEU A 100 -28.95 -6.29 8.59
C LEU A 100 -28.96 -4.87 7.96
N GLY A 101 -28.11 -4.64 6.97
CA GLY A 101 -28.11 -3.40 6.17
C GLY A 101 -29.40 -3.14 5.38
N GLU A 102 -30.23 -4.17 5.14
CA GLU A 102 -31.52 -4.03 4.42
C GLU A 102 -32.71 -3.90 5.36
N CYS A 103 -32.64 -4.46 6.56
CA CYS A 103 -33.77 -4.50 7.51
C CYS A 103 -33.51 -3.86 8.86
N GLY A 104 -32.26 -3.48 9.16
CA GLY A 104 -31.84 -2.89 10.42
C GLY A 104 -32.32 -1.46 10.65
N ASP A 105 -32.02 -0.92 11.83
CA ASP A 105 -32.36 0.43 12.25
C ASP A 105 -31.28 0.99 13.22
N GLU A 106 -31.59 2.12 13.86
CA GLU A 106 -30.67 2.82 14.77
C GLU A 106 -30.19 1.96 15.95
N ARG A 107 -30.96 0.96 16.37
CA ARG A 107 -30.63 0.07 17.49
C ARG A 107 -29.44 -0.87 17.15
N ASP A 108 -29.13 -1.04 15.88
CA ASP A 108 -28.03 -1.89 15.42
C ASP A 108 -26.70 -1.13 15.36
N ARG A 109 -26.72 0.19 15.58
CA ARG A 109 -25.54 1.05 15.45
C ARG A 109 -24.34 0.56 16.25
N GLU A 110 -24.50 0.32 17.54
CA GLU A 110 -23.39 -0.08 18.42
C GLU A 110 -22.83 -1.43 18.03
N LEU A 111 -23.68 -2.38 17.63
CA LEU A 111 -23.27 -3.70 17.12
C LEU A 111 -22.41 -3.55 15.84
N LEU A 112 -22.89 -2.74 14.90
CA LEU A 112 -22.21 -2.53 13.62
C LEU A 112 -20.88 -1.77 13.82
N LEU A 113 -20.81 -0.79 14.72
CA LEU A 113 -19.58 -0.09 15.07
C LEU A 113 -18.57 -1.01 15.77
N LEU A 114 -19.06 -1.87 16.67
CA LEU A 114 -18.21 -2.83 17.38
C LEU A 114 -17.59 -3.85 16.43
N LEU A 115 -18.42 -4.51 15.63
CA LEU A 115 -17.96 -5.53 14.69
C LEU A 115 -17.17 -4.92 13.54
N GLY A 116 -17.58 -3.75 13.04
CA GLY A 116 -16.89 -3.02 12.00
C GLY A 116 -15.49 -2.56 12.37
N ALA A 117 -15.15 -2.49 13.67
CA ALA A 117 -13.79 -2.24 14.11
C ALA A 117 -12.82 -3.42 13.82
N LEU A 118 -13.35 -4.59 13.53
CA LEU A 118 -12.59 -5.72 13.01
C LEU A 118 -12.46 -5.56 11.49
N GLU A 119 -11.23 -5.46 10.99
CA GLU A 119 -10.93 -5.18 9.59
C GLU A 119 -11.67 -6.11 8.60
N GLU A 120 -11.81 -7.39 8.95
CA GLU A 120 -12.56 -8.40 8.19
C GLU A 120 -14.04 -8.05 7.97
N LEU A 121 -14.64 -7.24 8.83
CA LEU A 121 -16.06 -6.93 8.81
C LEU A 121 -16.35 -5.48 8.42
N THR A 122 -15.32 -4.62 8.35
CA THR A 122 -15.49 -3.17 8.15
C THR A 122 -16.26 -2.82 6.88
N LEU A 123 -15.92 -3.48 5.75
CA LEU A 123 -16.60 -3.25 4.47
C LEU A 123 -18.12 -3.43 4.60
N TYR A 124 -18.55 -4.52 5.20
CA TYR A 124 -19.96 -4.88 5.37
C TYR A 124 -20.65 -3.97 6.38
N ALA A 125 -19.97 -3.72 7.51
CA ALA A 125 -20.49 -2.88 8.59
C ALA A 125 -20.69 -1.41 8.15
N VAL A 126 -19.73 -0.82 7.42
CA VAL A 126 -19.87 0.55 6.95
C VAL A 126 -21.01 0.69 5.94
N VAL A 127 -21.20 -0.27 5.05
CA VAL A 127 -22.33 -0.30 4.11
C VAL A 127 -23.67 -0.38 4.86
N ALA A 128 -23.74 -1.25 5.88
CA ALA A 128 -24.95 -1.38 6.72
C ALA A 128 -25.21 -0.09 7.51
N LEU A 129 -24.20 0.52 8.13
CA LEU A 129 -24.30 1.80 8.85
C LEU A 129 -24.84 2.91 7.95
N VAL A 130 -24.29 3.07 6.75
CA VAL A 130 -24.73 4.10 5.80
C VAL A 130 -26.19 3.91 5.36
N LYS A 131 -26.67 2.67 5.31
CA LYS A 131 -28.06 2.35 4.93
C LYS A 131 -29.06 2.53 6.08
N THR A 132 -28.67 2.20 7.30
CA THR A 132 -29.59 2.07 8.44
C THR A 132 -29.59 3.28 9.36
N GLN A 133 -28.55 4.13 9.32
CA GLN A 133 -28.43 5.25 10.25
C GLN A 133 -28.89 6.58 9.63
N PRO A 134 -29.59 7.45 10.37
CA PRO A 134 -30.01 8.77 9.89
C PRO A 134 -28.81 9.68 9.59
N GLY A 135 -27.77 9.62 10.40
CA GLY A 135 -26.51 10.32 10.21
C GLY A 135 -25.48 9.50 9.44
N ARG A 136 -25.78 9.13 8.19
CA ARG A 136 -25.01 8.18 7.37
C ARG A 136 -23.49 8.42 7.39
N GLN A 137 -23.08 9.64 7.05
CA GLN A 137 -21.66 10.01 6.98
C GLN A 137 -21.03 10.08 8.38
N ARG A 138 -21.78 10.49 9.39
CA ARG A 138 -21.29 10.54 10.77
C ARG A 138 -21.00 9.13 11.30
N ALA A 139 -21.87 8.16 11.01
CA ALA A 139 -21.64 6.76 11.39
C ALA A 139 -20.42 6.16 10.67
N ALA A 140 -20.27 6.45 9.37
CA ALA A 140 -19.09 6.04 8.61
C ALA A 140 -17.80 6.70 9.15
N TYR A 141 -17.85 7.98 9.52
CA TYR A 141 -16.73 8.70 10.11
C TYR A 141 -16.29 8.13 11.45
N GLU A 142 -17.23 7.81 12.33
CA GLU A 142 -16.91 7.17 13.61
C GLU A 142 -16.21 5.83 13.41
N LEU A 143 -16.66 5.03 12.44
CA LEU A 143 -16.02 3.78 12.11
C LEU A 143 -14.63 4.02 11.48
N ALA A 144 -14.50 4.97 10.54
CA ALA A 144 -13.25 5.30 9.88
C ALA A 144 -12.13 5.65 10.87
N ARG A 145 -12.47 6.32 11.99
CA ARG A 145 -11.51 6.67 13.06
C ARG A 145 -11.01 5.47 13.87
N ARG A 146 -11.75 4.35 13.86
CA ARG A 146 -11.45 3.14 14.65
C ARG A 146 -10.63 2.09 13.89
N VAL A 147 -10.53 2.24 12.55
CA VAL A 147 -9.96 1.23 11.66
C VAL A 147 -8.73 1.77 10.91
N LYS A 148 -7.93 0.84 10.38
CA LYS A 148 -6.74 1.09 9.56
C LYS A 148 -6.85 0.30 8.26
N ASP A 149 -5.82 0.35 7.45
CA ASP A 149 -5.62 -0.47 6.25
C ASP A 149 -6.87 -0.48 5.33
N TRP A 150 -7.27 -1.62 4.82
CA TRP A 150 -8.45 -1.75 3.95
C TRP A 150 -9.74 -1.29 4.64
N GLY A 151 -9.86 -1.51 5.94
CA GLY A 151 -11.01 -1.01 6.71
C GLY A 151 -11.12 0.51 6.64
N ARG A 152 -10.00 1.24 6.76
CA ARG A 152 -9.96 2.70 6.63
C ARG A 152 -10.38 3.13 5.23
N ILE A 153 -9.88 2.45 4.19
CA ILE A 153 -10.22 2.75 2.80
C ILE A 153 -11.74 2.65 2.59
N HIS A 154 -12.35 1.52 2.93
CA HIS A 154 -13.78 1.31 2.76
C HIS A 154 -14.66 2.31 3.54
N ALA A 155 -14.24 2.69 4.74
CA ALA A 155 -15.00 3.62 5.57
C ALA A 155 -14.90 5.05 5.05
N VAL A 156 -13.71 5.50 4.64
CA VAL A 156 -13.47 6.86 4.11
C VAL A 156 -14.13 7.08 2.76
N GLU A 157 -14.20 6.07 1.90
CA GLU A 157 -14.95 6.15 0.64
C GLU A 157 -16.42 6.56 0.83
N ARG A 158 -17.02 6.22 1.97
CA ARG A 158 -18.41 6.60 2.32
C ARG A 158 -18.55 8.04 2.81
N LEU A 159 -17.42 8.74 3.00
CA LEU A 159 -17.40 10.16 3.38
C LEU A 159 -17.32 11.09 2.18
N LYS A 160 -17.15 10.55 0.96
CA LYS A 160 -17.05 11.34 -0.27
C LYS A 160 -18.21 12.33 -0.40
N GLY A 161 -17.86 13.60 -0.65
CA GLY A 161 -18.82 14.70 -0.78
C GLY A 161 -19.46 15.13 0.55
N SER A 162 -18.86 14.84 1.70
CA SER A 162 -19.32 15.32 3.00
C SER A 162 -19.22 16.84 3.12
N ASN A 163 -20.26 17.45 3.67
CA ASN A 163 -20.27 18.88 4.02
C ASN A 163 -20.01 19.13 5.53
N ASP A 164 -19.78 18.07 6.31
CA ASP A 164 -19.47 18.19 7.74
C ASP A 164 -18.06 18.75 7.92
N PRO A 165 -17.88 19.92 8.58
CA PRO A 165 -16.58 20.57 8.71
C PRO A 165 -15.59 19.74 9.54
N GLU A 166 -16.04 18.95 10.51
CA GLU A 166 -15.15 18.07 11.29
C GLU A 166 -14.61 16.93 10.41
N ILE A 167 -15.46 16.34 9.56
CA ILE A 167 -15.05 15.31 8.61
C ILE A 167 -14.05 15.86 7.60
N LYS A 168 -14.31 17.05 7.02
CA LYS A 168 -13.39 17.72 6.10
C LYS A 168 -12.04 17.99 6.75
N ALA A 169 -12.03 18.58 7.93
CA ALA A 169 -10.80 18.88 8.66
C ALA A 169 -10.00 17.63 9.00
N TRP A 170 -10.67 16.54 9.39
CA TRP A 170 -10.04 15.26 9.68
C TRP A 170 -9.48 14.59 8.43
N LEU A 171 -10.20 14.60 7.30
CA LEU A 171 -9.73 14.05 6.04
C LEU A 171 -8.40 14.67 5.61
N LEU A 172 -8.26 16.00 5.71
CA LEU A 172 -7.06 16.72 5.31
C LEU A 172 -5.87 16.49 6.24
N ARG A 173 -6.08 16.20 7.53
CA ARG A 173 -4.98 16.08 8.50
C ARG A 173 -4.49 14.63 8.65
N GLU A 174 -5.41 13.67 8.71
CA GLU A 174 -5.06 12.27 8.99
C GLU A 174 -5.93 11.22 8.29
N GLY A 175 -7.16 11.59 7.87
CA GLY A 175 -8.17 10.65 7.43
C GLY A 175 -7.83 9.89 6.15
N PHE A 176 -7.00 10.47 5.29
CA PHE A 176 -6.54 9.84 4.05
C PHE A 176 -5.45 8.78 4.28
N ARG A 177 -4.76 8.84 5.44
CA ARG A 177 -3.69 7.89 5.74
C ARG A 177 -4.27 6.52 6.07
N ASN A 178 -3.75 5.50 5.38
CA ASN A 178 -4.08 4.10 5.63
C ASN A 178 -2.79 3.27 5.61
N GLY A 179 -2.81 2.05 5.95
CA GLY A 179 -1.61 1.19 5.97
C GLY A 179 -1.37 0.44 4.65
N VAL A 180 -2.20 0.67 3.62
CA VAL A 180 -2.07 0.02 2.31
C VAL A 180 -1.38 0.93 1.33
N LEU A 181 -2.11 1.90 0.77
CA LEU A 181 -1.62 2.94 -0.14
C LEU A 181 -2.48 4.19 0.04
N ASN A 182 -1.85 5.34 0.30
CA ASN A 182 -2.57 6.60 0.46
C ASN A 182 -3.27 7.06 -0.82
N ASP A 183 -2.82 6.57 -1.98
CA ASP A 183 -3.39 6.82 -3.32
C ASP A 183 -4.91 6.60 -3.34
N TYR A 184 -5.42 5.55 -2.67
CA TYR A 184 -6.87 5.27 -2.63
C TYR A 184 -7.70 6.40 -2.03
N LEU A 185 -7.12 7.21 -1.14
CA LEU A 185 -7.87 8.20 -0.36
C LEU A 185 -7.43 9.64 -0.59
N ALA A 186 -6.25 9.90 -1.18
CA ALA A 186 -5.70 11.24 -1.36
C ALA A 186 -6.65 12.16 -2.17
N HIS A 187 -7.20 11.68 -3.29
CA HIS A 187 -8.14 12.43 -4.10
C HIS A 187 -9.45 12.71 -3.36
N ILE A 188 -9.96 11.74 -2.60
CA ILE A 188 -11.16 11.91 -1.78
C ILE A 188 -10.92 12.98 -0.71
N ALA A 189 -9.75 12.94 -0.05
CA ALA A 189 -9.39 13.93 0.94
C ALA A 189 -9.24 15.33 0.33
N ALA A 190 -8.55 15.46 -0.81
CA ALA A 190 -8.37 16.74 -1.48
C ALA A 190 -9.70 17.36 -1.90
N THR A 191 -10.58 16.58 -2.54
CA THR A 191 -11.85 17.07 -3.09
C THR A 191 -12.92 17.24 -2.01
N THR A 192 -13.14 16.25 -1.14
CA THR A 192 -14.15 16.33 -0.07
C THR A 192 -13.72 17.29 1.04
N GLY A 193 -12.42 17.29 1.38
CA GLY A 193 -11.83 18.18 2.37
C GLY A 193 -11.71 19.63 1.88
N GLU A 194 -11.93 19.89 0.57
CA GLU A 194 -11.75 21.20 -0.06
C GLU A 194 -10.34 21.74 0.23
N LEU A 195 -9.31 20.93 -0.11
CA LEU A 195 -7.91 21.20 0.24
C LEU A 195 -7.46 22.61 -0.11
N TYR A 196 -7.71 23.05 -1.36
CA TYR A 196 -7.27 24.38 -1.79
C TYR A 196 -7.93 25.49 -0.94
N THR A 197 -9.24 25.39 -0.71
CA THR A 197 -9.99 26.34 0.16
C THR A 197 -9.43 26.36 1.57
N ALA A 198 -9.15 25.18 2.14
CA ALA A 198 -8.57 25.09 3.49
C ALA A 198 -7.17 25.73 3.58
N LEU A 199 -6.36 25.67 2.51
CA LEU A 199 -5.06 26.33 2.45
C LEU A 199 -5.14 27.86 2.29
N LEU A 200 -6.29 28.42 1.88
CA LEU A 200 -6.51 29.86 1.79
C LEU A 200 -6.91 30.49 3.13
N GLU A 201 -7.29 29.68 4.12
CA GLU A 201 -7.64 30.20 5.44
C GLU A 201 -6.48 31.00 6.06
N PRO A 202 -6.77 32.03 6.87
CA PRO A 202 -5.74 32.88 7.49
C PRO A 202 -4.78 32.12 8.40
N GLU A 203 -5.27 31.07 9.06
CA GLU A 203 -4.50 30.23 9.97
C GLU A 203 -4.46 28.79 9.45
N VAL A 204 -3.32 28.41 8.87
CA VAL A 204 -3.02 27.05 8.48
C VAL A 204 -2.15 26.41 9.55
N ASP A 205 -2.72 25.50 10.34
CA ASP A 205 -1.98 24.80 11.37
C ASP A 205 -0.97 23.78 10.78
N GLN A 206 0.02 23.39 11.59
CA GLN A 206 1.07 22.48 11.18
C GLN A 206 0.51 21.11 10.72
N ALA A 207 -0.58 20.62 11.33
CA ALA A 207 -1.18 19.34 10.96
C ALA A 207 -1.86 19.42 9.58
N LEU A 208 -2.52 20.55 9.28
CA LEU A 208 -3.10 20.80 7.94
C LEU A 208 -1.99 20.96 6.90
N LEU A 209 -0.92 21.71 7.18
CA LEU A 209 0.18 21.90 6.25
C LEU A 209 0.88 20.56 5.93
N LYS A 210 1.14 19.75 6.95
CA LYS A 210 1.69 18.39 6.79
C LYS A 210 0.74 17.50 5.99
N GLY A 211 -0.56 17.52 6.28
CA GLY A 211 -1.55 16.75 5.55
C GLY A 211 -1.65 17.17 4.09
N ALA A 212 -1.63 18.47 3.82
CA ALA A 212 -1.67 19.03 2.47
C ALA A 212 -0.46 18.60 1.63
N GLY A 213 0.75 18.67 2.17
CA GLY A 213 1.96 18.19 1.51
C GLY A 213 1.86 16.72 1.15
N ASN A 214 1.51 15.87 2.11
CA ASN A 214 1.37 14.44 1.87
C ASN A 214 0.26 14.11 0.85
N ILE A 215 -0.88 14.81 0.87
CA ILE A 215 -1.95 14.63 -0.12
C ILE A 215 -1.45 15.01 -1.52
N LEU A 216 -0.87 16.21 -1.67
CA LEU A 216 -0.36 16.69 -2.95
C LEU A 216 0.78 15.80 -3.48
N ALA A 217 1.71 15.38 -2.62
CA ALA A 217 2.78 14.47 -2.99
C ALA A 217 2.26 13.10 -3.42
N THR A 218 1.22 12.57 -2.74
CA THR A 218 0.57 11.32 -3.13
C THR A 218 -0.12 11.46 -4.50
N LEU A 219 -0.88 12.54 -4.72
CA LEU A 219 -1.51 12.81 -6.01
C LEU A 219 -0.50 13.02 -7.14
N ALA A 220 0.70 13.54 -6.83
CA ALA A 220 1.78 13.75 -7.79
C ALA A 220 2.41 12.45 -8.32
N VAL A 221 2.09 11.29 -7.75
CA VAL A 221 2.47 9.97 -8.26
C VAL A 221 1.43 9.50 -9.27
N ILE A 222 1.58 9.95 -10.52
CA ILE A 222 0.62 9.71 -11.61
C ILE A 222 0.68 8.26 -12.10
N GLY A 223 -0.52 7.70 -12.42
CA GLY A 223 -0.67 6.34 -12.95
C GLY A 223 -0.75 5.26 -11.88
N GLY A 224 -1.07 5.63 -10.65
CA GLY A 224 -1.35 4.72 -9.54
C GLY A 224 -2.70 3.98 -9.69
N PRO A 225 -3.11 3.23 -8.66
CA PRO A 225 -4.34 2.43 -8.69
C PRO A 225 -5.63 3.25 -8.48
N ALA A 226 -5.52 4.53 -8.20
CA ALA A 226 -6.63 5.43 -7.90
C ALA A 226 -6.50 6.76 -8.65
N LYS A 227 -7.45 7.67 -8.45
CA LYS A 227 -7.40 9.02 -9.00
C LYS A 227 -6.20 9.78 -8.47
N ASP A 228 -5.53 10.49 -9.36
CA ASP A 228 -4.29 11.20 -9.09
C ASP A 228 -4.40 12.72 -9.37
N MET A 229 -3.26 13.40 -9.51
CA MET A 229 -3.18 14.84 -9.75
C MET A 229 -3.93 15.28 -11.02
N THR A 230 -4.05 14.40 -12.01
CA THR A 230 -4.75 14.70 -13.27
C THR A 230 -6.27 14.78 -13.10
N ASP A 231 -6.81 14.19 -12.04
CA ASP A 231 -8.23 14.22 -11.69
C ASP A 231 -8.60 15.33 -10.68
N TYR A 232 -7.61 16.11 -10.20
CA TYR A 232 -7.85 17.13 -9.17
C TYR A 232 -7.91 18.53 -9.79
N ASP A 233 -9.11 19.10 -9.88
CA ASP A 233 -9.38 20.38 -10.56
C ASP A 233 -8.55 21.55 -10.00
N ASP A 234 -8.32 21.59 -8.67
CA ASP A 234 -7.54 22.62 -7.99
C ASP A 234 -6.05 22.30 -7.88
N ALA A 235 -5.51 21.34 -8.67
CA ALA A 235 -4.13 20.87 -8.59
C ALA A 235 -3.12 22.03 -8.62
N VAL A 236 -3.19 22.85 -9.65
CA VAL A 236 -2.24 23.94 -9.88
C VAL A 236 -2.27 25.00 -8.79
N PRO A 237 -3.44 25.59 -8.45
CA PRO A 237 -3.50 26.60 -7.39
C PRO A 237 -3.16 26.04 -6.01
N ALA A 238 -3.49 24.77 -5.73
CA ALA A 238 -3.13 24.13 -4.45
C ALA A 238 -1.62 23.94 -4.32
N MET A 239 -0.92 23.49 -5.38
CA MET A 239 0.53 23.36 -5.38
C MET A 239 1.22 24.71 -5.17
N HIS A 240 0.76 25.77 -5.84
CA HIS A 240 1.32 27.12 -5.62
C HIS A 240 1.12 27.60 -4.19
N ARG A 241 -0.10 27.42 -3.66
CA ARG A 241 -0.41 27.88 -2.29
C ARG A 241 0.39 27.08 -1.24
N TYR A 242 0.55 25.77 -1.43
CA TYR A 242 1.40 24.96 -0.58
C TYR A 242 2.85 25.46 -0.55
N ALA A 243 3.42 25.76 -1.72
CA ALA A 243 4.77 26.32 -1.81
C ALA A 243 4.92 27.66 -1.07
N GLU A 244 3.90 28.54 -1.13
CA GLU A 244 3.87 29.81 -0.37
C GLU A 244 3.92 29.58 1.13
N LEU A 245 3.12 28.64 1.63
CA LEU A 245 3.06 28.34 3.05
C LEU A 245 4.35 27.71 3.56
N VAL A 246 4.94 26.76 2.81
CA VAL A 246 6.21 26.13 3.16
C VAL A 246 7.36 27.13 3.17
N ALA A 247 7.32 28.17 2.33
CA ALA A 247 8.37 29.21 2.32
C ALA A 247 8.58 29.88 3.69
N THR A 248 7.52 29.97 4.50
CA THR A 248 7.52 30.62 5.81
C THR A 248 7.40 29.66 6.99
N ALA A 249 7.12 28.37 6.73
CA ALA A 249 6.98 27.37 7.77
C ALA A 249 8.35 26.91 8.32
N GLU A 250 8.32 26.30 9.51
CA GLU A 250 9.49 25.62 10.07
C GLU A 250 9.77 24.35 9.22
N PRO A 251 11.00 24.19 8.67
CA PRO A 251 11.32 23.09 7.77
C PRO A 251 11.29 21.74 8.47
N THR A 252 10.69 20.74 7.82
CA THR A 252 10.71 19.34 8.25
C THR A 252 11.14 18.41 7.13
N LEU A 253 11.65 17.23 7.48
CA LEU A 253 12.06 16.23 6.49
C LEU A 253 10.88 15.76 5.62
N ASP A 254 9.69 15.63 6.20
CA ASP A 254 8.45 15.28 5.46
C ASP A 254 8.11 16.35 4.42
N MET A 255 8.21 17.65 4.78
CA MET A 255 8.00 18.75 3.83
C MET A 255 9.00 18.72 2.67
N LEU A 256 10.25 18.39 2.94
CA LEU A 256 11.26 18.25 1.89
C LEU A 256 10.91 17.12 0.92
N ASP A 257 10.52 15.96 1.43
CA ASP A 257 10.12 14.83 0.60
C ASP A 257 8.89 15.14 -0.26
N ASP A 258 7.89 15.82 0.34
CA ASP A 258 6.71 16.31 -0.36
C ASP A 258 7.08 17.29 -1.48
N LEU A 259 7.91 18.33 -1.18
CA LEU A 259 8.38 19.30 -2.18
C LEU A 259 9.11 18.65 -3.34
N LEU A 260 10.02 17.72 -3.06
CA LEU A 260 10.76 16.99 -4.07
C LEU A 260 9.83 16.15 -4.95
N THR A 261 8.78 15.56 -4.38
CA THR A 261 7.83 14.72 -5.11
C THR A 261 6.92 15.56 -6.01
N ILE A 262 6.40 16.66 -5.50
CA ILE A 262 5.55 17.59 -6.27
C ILE A 262 6.38 18.23 -7.40
N ASN A 263 7.61 18.68 -7.13
CA ASN A 263 8.49 19.26 -8.15
C ASN A 263 8.74 18.30 -9.31
N ARG A 264 8.99 17.02 -9.01
CA ARG A 264 9.17 16.00 -10.06
C ARG A 264 7.92 15.84 -10.95
N CYS A 265 6.72 15.98 -10.38
CA CYS A 265 5.48 15.98 -11.15
C CYS A 265 5.38 17.22 -12.06
N ALA A 266 5.71 18.41 -11.55
CA ALA A 266 5.70 19.65 -12.30
C ALA A 266 6.70 19.66 -13.47
N LEU A 267 7.85 19.00 -13.32
CA LEU A 267 8.86 18.81 -14.37
C LEU A 267 8.38 17.90 -15.52
N ARG A 268 7.34 17.10 -15.32
CA ARG A 268 6.77 16.21 -16.34
C ARG A 268 5.70 16.93 -17.12
N SER A 269 6.08 17.57 -18.22
CA SER A 269 5.14 18.23 -19.14
C SER A 269 4.10 17.28 -19.78
N ASP A 270 4.37 15.97 -19.78
CA ASP A 270 3.52 14.88 -20.28
C ASP A 270 2.61 14.27 -19.20
N ALA A 271 2.54 14.87 -18.02
CA ALA A 271 1.84 14.31 -16.86
C ALA A 271 0.30 14.22 -17.02
N GLY A 272 -0.28 14.76 -18.10
CA GLY A 272 -1.73 14.72 -18.33
C GLY A 272 -2.54 15.71 -17.48
N ILE A 273 -1.89 16.58 -16.71
CA ILE A 273 -2.53 17.68 -15.99
C ILE A 273 -2.91 18.78 -16.97
N ASP A 274 -4.10 19.37 -16.81
CA ASP A 274 -4.53 20.53 -17.62
C ASP A 274 -3.79 21.79 -17.15
N TRP A 275 -2.56 21.95 -17.65
CA TRP A 275 -1.70 23.05 -17.30
C TRP A 275 -2.10 24.34 -18.03
N PRO A 276 -2.39 25.44 -17.32
CA PRO A 276 -2.44 26.75 -17.94
C PRO A 276 -1.09 27.08 -18.59
N ARG A 277 -1.11 27.86 -19.68
CA ARG A 277 0.09 28.19 -20.45
C ARG A 277 1.20 28.80 -19.57
N GLY A 278 2.40 28.20 -19.61
CA GLY A 278 3.58 28.65 -18.87
C GLY A 278 3.53 28.35 -17.36
N GLU A 279 2.56 27.57 -16.91
CA GLU A 279 2.40 27.25 -15.49
C GLU A 279 3.38 26.19 -15.01
N PRO A 280 3.69 25.13 -15.76
CA PRO A 280 4.72 24.17 -15.34
C PRO A 280 6.06 24.82 -15.04
N GLU A 281 6.51 25.75 -15.90
CA GLU A 281 7.77 26.46 -15.71
C GLU A 281 7.76 27.38 -14.48
N ARG A 282 6.65 28.09 -14.24
CA ARG A 282 6.50 28.94 -13.05
C ARG A 282 6.49 28.13 -11.77
N LEU A 283 5.77 27.04 -11.76
CA LEU A 283 5.68 26.15 -10.60
C LEU A 283 7.04 25.49 -10.33
N THR A 284 7.69 24.94 -11.35
CA THR A 284 9.01 24.34 -11.26
C THR A 284 10.02 25.36 -10.69
N HIS A 285 10.07 26.57 -11.25
CA HIS A 285 10.98 27.61 -10.77
C HIS A 285 10.77 27.92 -9.27
N ARG A 286 9.49 28.05 -8.84
CA ARG A 286 9.16 28.27 -7.42
C ARG A 286 9.65 27.15 -6.51
N TYR A 287 9.43 25.89 -6.93
CA TYR A 287 9.86 24.74 -6.14
C TYR A 287 11.40 24.61 -6.12
N GLU A 288 12.07 24.88 -7.23
CA GLU A 288 13.54 24.90 -7.30
C GLU A 288 14.15 25.97 -6.37
N GLU A 289 13.56 27.17 -6.32
CA GLU A 289 13.99 28.23 -5.37
C GLU A 289 13.82 27.76 -3.91
N LEU A 290 12.71 27.12 -3.56
CA LEU A 290 12.51 26.55 -2.22
C LEU A 290 13.51 25.44 -1.91
N LEU A 291 13.74 24.51 -2.85
CA LEU A 291 14.64 23.37 -2.70
C LEU A 291 16.13 23.80 -2.66
N ALA A 292 16.48 24.96 -3.20
CA ALA A 292 17.83 25.52 -3.14
C ALA A 292 18.23 26.03 -1.75
N ARG A 293 17.29 26.17 -0.80
CA ARG A 293 17.57 26.67 0.56
C ARG A 293 18.55 25.74 1.29
N PRO A 294 19.63 26.27 1.89
CA PRO A 294 20.64 25.45 2.59
C PRO A 294 20.08 24.60 3.72
N VAL A 295 19.02 25.06 4.39
CA VAL A 295 18.41 24.40 5.53
C VAL A 295 17.98 22.95 5.23
N TRP A 296 17.62 22.64 3.99
CA TRP A 296 17.25 21.26 3.61
C TRP A 296 18.41 20.29 3.69
N ARG A 297 19.60 20.72 3.26
CA ARG A 297 20.81 19.89 3.34
C ARG A 297 21.24 19.67 4.79
N GLU A 298 21.16 20.72 5.61
CA GLU A 298 21.43 20.63 7.04
C GLU A 298 20.47 19.67 7.74
N LEU A 299 19.17 19.76 7.43
CA LEU A 299 18.14 18.88 7.97
C LEU A 299 18.37 17.41 7.59
N VAL A 300 18.72 17.15 6.33
CA VAL A 300 19.02 15.79 5.86
C VAL A 300 20.23 15.22 6.59
N LEU A 301 21.33 16.00 6.73
CA LEU A 301 22.53 15.55 7.44
C LEU A 301 22.25 15.28 8.91
N ALA A 302 21.51 16.17 9.58
CA ALA A 302 21.10 15.98 10.97
C ALA A 302 20.29 14.69 11.15
N ALA A 303 19.33 14.42 10.25
CA ALA A 303 18.52 13.20 10.30
C ALA A 303 19.31 11.92 9.95
N LEU A 304 20.40 12.01 9.19
CA LEU A 304 21.30 10.89 8.92
C LEU A 304 22.29 10.63 10.07
N ASP A 305 22.69 11.67 10.80
CA ASP A 305 23.58 11.52 11.96
C ASP A 305 22.86 11.02 13.22
N ASP A 306 21.67 11.55 13.47
CA ASP A 306 20.81 11.18 14.60
C ASP A 306 19.38 11.00 14.08
N PRO A 307 19.03 9.78 13.59
CA PRO A 307 17.71 9.53 13.04
C PRO A 307 16.63 9.81 14.09
N PRO A 308 15.62 10.64 13.76
CA PRO A 308 14.53 10.90 14.69
C PRO A 308 13.84 9.60 15.10
N ASP A 309 13.27 9.57 16.32
CA ASP A 309 12.59 8.40 16.96
C ASP A 309 11.44 7.76 16.15
N CYS A 310 11.26 8.14 14.90
CA CYS A 310 10.30 7.54 13.95
C CYS A 310 10.78 6.19 13.38
N GLY A 311 11.76 5.56 13.97
CA GLY A 311 12.28 4.25 13.54
C GLY A 311 13.00 4.32 12.16
N PRO A 312 13.04 3.21 11.43
CA PRO A 312 13.75 3.13 10.14
C PRO A 312 13.19 4.07 9.07
N TYR A 313 11.99 4.59 9.21
CA TYR A 313 11.37 5.49 8.23
C TYR A 313 12.08 6.84 8.13
N GLY A 314 12.48 7.44 9.25
CA GLY A 314 13.17 8.73 9.26
C GLY A 314 14.50 8.69 8.51
N PHE A 315 15.32 7.67 8.76
CA PHE A 315 16.59 7.47 8.07
C PHE A 315 16.39 7.21 6.57
N ASN A 316 15.44 6.37 6.20
CA ASN A 316 15.13 6.06 4.80
C ASN A 316 14.64 7.30 4.04
N THR A 317 13.81 8.14 4.67
CA THR A 317 13.37 9.41 4.09
C THR A 317 14.55 10.36 3.88
N ALA A 318 15.46 10.46 4.86
CA ALA A 318 16.67 11.27 4.73
C ALA A 318 17.57 10.78 3.58
N LEU A 319 17.76 9.47 3.43
CA LEU A 319 18.48 8.89 2.28
C LEU A 319 17.80 9.20 0.95
N SER A 320 16.47 9.07 0.89
CA SER A 320 15.69 9.41 -0.31
C SER A 320 15.90 10.88 -0.70
N CYS A 321 15.73 11.79 0.24
CA CYS A 321 15.93 13.21 0.02
C CYS A 321 17.38 13.53 -0.38
N ALA A 322 18.36 12.90 0.27
CA ALA A 322 19.78 13.09 -0.05
C ALA A 322 20.08 12.69 -1.51
N GLY A 323 19.61 11.54 -1.95
CA GLY A 323 19.77 11.06 -3.33
C GLY A 323 19.18 12.02 -4.34
N ARG A 324 17.97 12.51 -4.08
CA ARG A 324 17.24 13.47 -4.95
C ARG A 324 17.88 14.85 -4.97
N LEU A 325 18.56 15.26 -3.90
CA LEU A 325 19.36 16.50 -3.80
C LEU A 325 20.80 16.33 -4.32
N GLY A 326 21.19 15.14 -4.78
CA GLY A 326 22.55 14.86 -5.24
C GLY A 326 23.62 14.98 -4.14
N MET A 327 23.26 14.63 -2.89
CA MET A 327 24.19 14.70 -1.76
C MET A 327 25.06 13.44 -1.66
N PRO A 328 26.38 13.53 -1.45
CA PRO A 328 27.27 12.38 -1.35
C PRO A 328 27.24 11.75 0.06
N VAL A 329 26.14 11.06 0.39
CA VAL A 329 25.92 10.51 1.75
C VAL A 329 26.09 8.98 1.84
N LEU A 330 26.83 8.37 0.92
CA LEU A 330 27.05 6.90 0.94
C LEU A 330 27.69 6.42 2.26
N ALA A 331 28.60 7.21 2.85
CA ALA A 331 29.25 6.86 4.11
C ALA A 331 28.25 6.71 5.28
N TRP A 332 27.20 7.53 5.31
CA TRP A 332 26.11 7.42 6.29
C TRP A 332 25.27 6.14 6.08
N ALA A 333 24.97 5.83 4.83
CA ALA A 333 24.25 4.60 4.50
C ALA A 333 25.04 3.36 4.94
N LEU A 334 26.35 3.29 4.66
CA LEU A 334 27.21 2.18 5.05
C LEU A 334 27.33 2.05 6.58
N ARG A 335 27.50 3.18 7.31
CA ARG A 335 27.53 3.20 8.77
C ARG A 335 26.23 2.70 9.39
N HIS A 336 25.09 3.12 8.84
CA HIS A 336 23.78 2.64 9.28
C HIS A 336 23.63 1.13 9.05
N LEU A 337 24.05 0.63 7.88
CA LEU A 337 23.97 -0.79 7.52
C LEU A 337 24.88 -1.68 8.39
N GLU A 338 25.97 -1.15 8.94
CA GLU A 338 26.78 -1.84 9.95
C GLU A 338 26.02 -2.06 11.27
N GLN A 339 25.14 -1.15 11.62
CA GLN A 339 24.33 -1.19 12.86
C GLN A 339 23.01 -1.95 12.64
N ASP A 340 22.34 -1.72 11.50
CA ASP A 340 21.10 -2.40 11.11
C ASP A 340 21.22 -2.99 9.69
N PRO A 341 21.76 -4.21 9.56
CA PRO A 341 21.86 -4.87 8.27
C PRO A 341 20.52 -5.34 7.69
N SER A 342 19.40 -5.18 8.42
CA SER A 342 18.08 -5.63 7.98
C SER A 342 17.37 -4.64 7.03
N SER A 343 17.88 -3.42 6.86
CA SER A 343 17.29 -2.37 6.02
C SER A 343 17.51 -2.64 4.53
N ALA A 344 16.58 -3.35 3.90
CA ALA A 344 16.63 -3.61 2.45
C ALA A 344 16.60 -2.31 1.63
N TYR A 345 15.91 -1.26 2.12
CA TYR A 345 15.89 0.04 1.47
C TYR A 345 17.28 0.69 1.45
N ALA A 346 17.97 0.75 2.60
CA ALA A 346 19.29 1.36 2.67
C ALA A 346 20.34 0.62 1.81
N TRP A 347 20.25 -0.72 1.73
CA TRP A 347 21.07 -1.52 0.81
C TRP A 347 20.81 -1.17 -0.65
N SER A 348 19.53 -1.17 -1.07
CA SER A 348 19.16 -0.80 -2.44
C SER A 348 19.61 0.62 -2.77
N TRP A 349 19.40 1.55 -1.84
CA TRP A 349 19.84 2.94 -1.99
C TRP A 349 21.37 3.02 -2.17
N ALA A 350 22.12 2.33 -1.35
CA ALA A 350 23.59 2.35 -1.39
C ALA A 350 24.14 1.82 -2.74
N VAL A 351 23.56 0.76 -3.28
CA VAL A 351 23.96 0.25 -4.61
C VAL A 351 23.59 1.25 -5.69
N ASN A 352 22.36 1.78 -5.70
CA ASN A 352 21.86 2.68 -6.74
C ASN A 352 22.60 4.04 -6.79
N HIS A 353 23.15 4.50 -5.65
CA HIS A 353 23.88 5.76 -5.57
C HIS A 353 25.39 5.55 -5.51
N SER A 354 25.84 4.33 -5.80
CA SER A 354 27.26 4.02 -5.99
C SER A 354 27.68 4.18 -7.45
N ASN A 355 28.97 4.39 -7.66
CA ASN A 355 29.62 4.36 -8.96
C ASN A 355 30.62 3.18 -9.01
N SER A 356 31.39 3.07 -10.10
CA SER A 356 32.39 1.99 -10.27
C SER A 356 33.48 1.97 -9.18
N GLU A 357 33.76 3.11 -8.53
CA GLU A 357 34.77 3.20 -7.47
C GLU A 357 34.20 2.82 -6.10
N THR A 358 32.93 3.08 -5.86
CA THR A 358 32.31 2.97 -4.53
C THR A 358 31.45 1.73 -4.34
N VAL A 359 30.91 1.13 -5.40
CA VAL A 359 30.09 -0.09 -5.32
C VAL A 359 30.82 -1.26 -4.67
N GLY A 360 32.15 -1.34 -4.85
CA GLY A 360 32.98 -2.33 -4.19
C GLY A 360 32.91 -2.29 -2.66
N SER A 361 32.77 -1.10 -2.07
CA SER A 361 32.63 -0.94 -0.62
C SER A 361 31.30 -1.46 -0.11
N VAL A 362 30.21 -1.25 -0.86
CA VAL A 362 28.87 -1.78 -0.52
C VAL A 362 28.88 -3.31 -0.56
N ILE A 363 29.46 -3.90 -1.63
CA ILE A 363 29.56 -5.35 -1.79
C ILE A 363 30.44 -5.95 -0.68
N ALA A 364 31.58 -5.35 -0.36
CA ALA A 364 32.47 -5.81 0.71
C ALA A 364 31.76 -5.78 2.06
N LEU A 365 30.99 -4.75 2.34
CA LEU A 365 30.17 -4.67 3.56
C LEU A 365 29.16 -5.82 3.59
N ALA A 366 28.39 -6.03 2.51
CA ALA A 366 27.41 -7.11 2.44
C ALA A 366 28.04 -8.49 2.65
N MET A 367 29.18 -8.74 2.02
CA MET A 367 29.91 -10.01 2.19
C MET A 367 30.45 -10.22 3.61
N ARG A 368 30.72 -9.13 4.34
CA ARG A 368 31.24 -9.18 5.72
C ARG A 368 30.17 -9.40 6.77
N ILE A 369 28.98 -8.78 6.62
CA ILE A 369 28.00 -8.73 7.70
C ILE A 369 26.75 -9.58 7.47
N LEU A 370 26.41 -9.93 6.22
CA LEU A 370 25.27 -10.79 5.96
C LEU A 370 25.64 -12.27 6.22
N PRO A 371 24.72 -13.07 6.78
CA PRO A 371 24.95 -14.50 7.05
C PRO A 371 24.81 -15.32 5.74
N LEU A 372 25.76 -15.12 4.83
CA LEU A 372 25.70 -15.68 3.47
C LEU A 372 25.67 -17.20 3.45
N ASP A 373 26.32 -17.86 4.40
CA ASP A 373 26.28 -19.31 4.60
C ASP A 373 24.86 -19.85 4.80
N VAL A 374 24.02 -19.10 5.55
CA VAL A 374 22.61 -19.44 5.76
C VAL A 374 21.77 -19.08 4.54
N LEU A 375 21.96 -17.88 3.98
CA LEU A 375 21.18 -17.37 2.86
C LEU A 375 21.43 -18.13 1.54
N THR A 376 22.59 -18.75 1.42
CA THR A 376 23.00 -19.53 0.24
C THR A 376 23.22 -21.02 0.56
N SER A 377 22.50 -21.53 1.56
CA SER A 377 22.60 -22.93 2.03
C SER A 377 22.05 -23.96 1.03
N GLY A 378 21.59 -23.54 -0.11
CA GLY A 378 21.10 -24.42 -1.17
C GLY A 378 19.68 -24.04 -1.63
N PRO A 379 19.34 -24.35 -2.88
CA PRO A 379 18.11 -23.92 -3.50
C PRO A 379 16.87 -24.57 -2.88
N THR A 380 15.83 -23.77 -2.65
CA THR A 380 14.48 -24.22 -2.28
C THR A 380 13.44 -23.61 -3.21
N LEU A 381 12.17 -24.04 -3.10
CA LEU A 381 11.05 -23.44 -3.82
C LEU A 381 10.50 -22.15 -3.15
N SER A 382 11.12 -21.71 -2.06
CA SER A 382 10.68 -20.50 -1.35
C SER A 382 10.86 -19.26 -2.23
N ARG A 383 9.82 -18.42 -2.26
CA ARG A 383 9.84 -17.09 -2.89
C ARG A 383 10.22 -15.96 -1.93
N GLY A 384 10.47 -16.26 -0.66
CA GLY A 384 10.93 -15.29 0.33
C GLY A 384 9.84 -14.39 0.92
N PHE A 385 8.62 -14.88 1.04
CA PHE A 385 7.55 -14.19 1.76
C PHE A 385 7.57 -14.57 3.25
N GLY A 386 7.27 -13.59 4.09
CA GLY A 386 7.23 -13.77 5.54
C GLY A 386 8.40 -13.08 6.29
N PRO A 387 8.27 -12.88 7.59
CA PRO A 387 9.29 -12.20 8.41
C PRO A 387 10.59 -12.98 8.51
N GLU A 388 10.55 -14.31 8.43
CA GLU A 388 11.73 -15.22 8.44
C GLU A 388 12.62 -15.03 7.20
N HIS A 389 12.11 -14.39 6.16
CA HIS A 389 12.82 -14.10 4.90
C HIS A 389 13.33 -12.65 4.80
N THR A 390 13.40 -11.91 5.90
CA THR A 390 13.85 -10.50 5.88
C THR A 390 15.25 -10.37 5.29
N LEU A 391 16.20 -11.20 5.71
CA LEU A 391 17.56 -11.16 5.20
C LEU A 391 17.69 -11.71 3.76
N ASP A 392 16.78 -12.57 3.30
CA ASP A 392 16.70 -12.94 1.88
C ASP A 392 16.33 -11.74 1.01
N ARG A 393 15.39 -10.90 1.48
CA ARG A 393 15.01 -9.65 0.79
C ARG A 393 16.16 -8.64 0.79
N VAL A 394 16.92 -8.58 1.88
CA VAL A 394 18.14 -7.76 1.97
C VAL A 394 19.15 -8.22 0.92
N LEU A 395 19.46 -9.52 0.84
CA LEU A 395 20.39 -10.04 -0.15
C LEU A 395 19.91 -9.75 -1.59
N ALA A 396 18.61 -9.91 -1.83
CA ALA A 396 18.02 -9.53 -3.12
C ALA A 396 18.17 -8.03 -3.40
N ALA A 397 17.99 -7.16 -2.41
CA ALA A 397 18.17 -5.71 -2.56
C ALA A 397 19.62 -5.33 -2.87
N VAL A 398 20.61 -5.98 -2.24
CA VAL A 398 22.03 -5.76 -2.52
C VAL A 398 22.37 -6.08 -3.97
N ILE A 399 21.87 -7.19 -4.52
CA ILE A 399 22.25 -7.60 -5.88
C ILE A 399 21.39 -6.94 -6.96
N ASN A 400 20.21 -6.40 -6.62
CA ASN A 400 19.15 -6.09 -7.60
C ASN A 400 19.58 -5.17 -8.76
N ASN A 401 20.50 -4.22 -8.50
CA ASN A 401 20.97 -3.25 -9.51
C ASN A 401 22.46 -3.41 -9.85
N LEU A 402 23.04 -4.58 -9.58
CA LEU A 402 24.43 -4.86 -9.98
C LEU A 402 24.59 -5.08 -11.50
N ASP A 403 23.51 -5.17 -12.25
CA ASP A 403 23.55 -5.12 -13.73
C ASP A 403 24.08 -3.76 -14.25
N GLU A 404 23.89 -2.67 -13.50
CA GLU A 404 24.43 -1.35 -13.81
C GLU A 404 25.94 -1.21 -13.47
N HIS A 405 26.52 -2.24 -12.81
CA HIS A 405 27.93 -2.30 -12.41
C HIS A 405 28.62 -3.55 -12.95
N PRO A 406 28.82 -3.68 -14.29
CA PRO A 406 29.39 -4.88 -14.89
C PRO A 406 30.76 -5.27 -14.30
N GLY A 407 30.89 -6.52 -13.89
CA GLY A 407 32.09 -7.04 -13.25
C GLY A 407 32.18 -6.84 -11.73
N ALA A 408 31.30 -6.01 -11.14
CA ALA A 408 31.28 -5.84 -9.68
C ALA A 408 30.51 -6.97 -8.99
N GLY A 409 31.00 -7.44 -7.84
CA GLY A 409 30.31 -8.43 -7.02
C GLY A 409 30.21 -9.82 -7.62
N VAL A 410 31.09 -10.19 -8.55
CA VAL A 410 31.12 -11.50 -9.21
C VAL A 410 31.02 -12.66 -8.22
N GLU A 411 31.78 -12.61 -7.12
CA GLU A 411 31.78 -13.66 -6.09
C GLU A 411 30.44 -13.70 -5.32
N LEU A 412 29.88 -12.55 -4.98
CA LEU A 412 28.56 -12.45 -4.35
C LEU A 412 27.48 -13.04 -5.26
N LEU A 413 27.48 -12.69 -6.55
CA LEU A 413 26.52 -13.21 -7.52
C LEU A 413 26.69 -14.72 -7.74
N ARG A 414 27.95 -15.21 -7.73
CA ARG A 414 28.24 -16.64 -7.81
C ARG A 414 27.57 -17.42 -6.68
N ILE A 415 27.75 -16.97 -5.43
CA ILE A 415 27.15 -17.66 -4.29
C ILE A 415 25.61 -17.50 -4.28
N CYS A 416 25.09 -16.39 -4.79
CA CYS A 416 23.64 -16.17 -4.93
C CYS A 416 22.96 -17.13 -5.91
N LEU A 417 23.68 -17.77 -6.84
CA LEU A 417 23.14 -18.87 -7.67
C LEU A 417 22.71 -20.09 -6.83
N SER A 418 23.18 -20.21 -5.58
CA SER A 418 22.78 -21.24 -4.62
C SER A 418 21.90 -20.69 -3.47
N ALA A 419 21.38 -19.47 -3.60
CA ALA A 419 20.52 -18.87 -2.57
C ALA A 419 19.28 -19.74 -2.33
N ARG A 420 18.84 -19.81 -1.07
CA ARG A 420 17.62 -20.56 -0.72
C ARG A 420 16.35 -19.98 -1.36
N ASN A 421 16.34 -18.69 -1.69
CA ASN A 421 15.22 -18.00 -2.31
C ASN A 421 15.29 -18.04 -3.84
N THR A 422 14.24 -18.50 -4.52
CA THR A 422 14.16 -18.59 -5.99
C THR A 422 14.35 -17.24 -6.68
N THR A 423 13.78 -16.15 -6.10
CA THR A 423 13.88 -14.80 -6.68
C THR A 423 15.32 -14.31 -6.72
N THR A 424 16.08 -14.52 -5.64
CA THR A 424 17.50 -14.15 -5.56
C THR A 424 18.35 -14.93 -6.58
N ARG A 425 18.13 -16.24 -6.74
CA ARG A 425 18.84 -17.05 -7.73
C ARG A 425 18.56 -16.59 -9.16
N ARG A 426 17.28 -16.33 -9.47
CA ARG A 426 16.87 -15.82 -10.79
C ARG A 426 17.52 -14.47 -11.08
N ARG A 427 17.51 -13.55 -10.11
CA ARG A 427 18.14 -12.24 -10.30
C ARG A 427 19.64 -12.33 -10.51
N ALA A 428 20.35 -13.18 -9.75
CA ALA A 428 21.78 -13.41 -9.94
C ALA A 428 22.08 -13.96 -11.35
N LEU A 429 21.28 -14.92 -11.84
CA LEU A 429 21.39 -15.42 -13.22
C LEU A 429 21.21 -14.29 -14.24
N GLN A 430 20.15 -13.50 -14.11
CA GLN A 430 19.85 -12.39 -15.01
C GLN A 430 21.01 -11.39 -15.08
N ILE A 431 21.54 -10.97 -13.93
CA ILE A 431 22.65 -10.01 -13.86
C ILE A 431 23.88 -10.56 -14.55
N LEU A 432 24.33 -11.78 -14.20
CA LEU A 432 25.52 -12.40 -14.77
C LEU A 432 25.42 -12.61 -16.28
N THR A 433 24.20 -12.86 -16.78
CA THR A 433 23.96 -13.08 -18.21
C THR A 433 23.72 -11.81 -19.00
N SER A 434 23.27 -10.72 -18.34
CA SER A 434 23.05 -9.39 -18.98
C SER A 434 24.35 -8.63 -19.21
N TRP A 435 25.40 -8.89 -18.42
CA TRP A 435 26.66 -8.17 -18.57
C TRP A 435 27.29 -8.35 -19.95
N PRO A 436 27.99 -7.34 -20.48
CA PRO A 436 28.78 -7.47 -21.69
C PRO A 436 29.79 -8.63 -21.58
N PRO A 437 30.08 -9.35 -22.67
CA PRO A 437 30.94 -10.53 -22.65
C PRO A 437 32.30 -10.34 -21.97
N GLU A 438 32.91 -9.16 -22.12
CA GLU A 438 34.19 -8.78 -21.51
C GLU A 438 34.15 -8.67 -19.97
N HIS A 439 32.97 -8.45 -19.39
CA HIS A 439 32.78 -8.38 -17.95
C HIS A 439 32.26 -9.70 -17.35
N ARG A 440 31.93 -10.70 -18.19
CA ARG A 440 31.44 -11.99 -17.71
C ARG A 440 32.60 -12.86 -17.21
N PRO A 441 32.45 -13.51 -16.04
CA PRO A 441 33.46 -14.43 -15.54
C PRO A 441 33.72 -15.57 -16.54
N SER A 442 34.98 -15.92 -16.77
CA SER A 442 35.36 -17.04 -17.66
C SER A 442 34.74 -18.37 -17.26
N ARG A 443 34.45 -18.57 -15.97
CA ARG A 443 33.84 -19.79 -15.40
C ARG A 443 32.31 -19.74 -15.35
N LEU A 444 31.66 -18.72 -15.89
CA LEU A 444 30.21 -18.49 -15.76
C LEU A 444 29.38 -19.71 -16.22
N ARG A 445 29.67 -20.27 -17.36
CA ARG A 445 28.94 -21.46 -17.87
C ARG A 445 29.05 -22.66 -16.90
N GLY A 446 30.21 -22.86 -16.28
CA GLY A 446 30.39 -23.91 -15.27
C GLY A 446 29.56 -23.67 -14.00
N TRP A 447 29.47 -22.42 -13.55
CA TRP A 447 28.63 -22.06 -12.38
C TRP A 447 27.14 -22.26 -12.67
N ILE A 448 26.66 -21.80 -13.83
CA ILE A 448 25.28 -21.98 -14.23
C ILE A 448 24.93 -23.45 -14.45
N SER A 449 25.84 -24.25 -15.01
CA SER A 449 25.65 -25.69 -15.16
C SER A 449 25.50 -26.40 -13.81
N ALA A 450 26.35 -26.05 -12.84
CA ALA A 450 26.26 -26.62 -11.49
C ALA A 450 24.96 -26.19 -10.80
N ALA A 451 24.57 -24.91 -10.92
CA ALA A 451 23.31 -24.38 -10.36
C ALA A 451 22.09 -25.06 -11.00
N ALA A 452 22.03 -25.20 -12.33
CA ALA A 452 20.95 -25.87 -13.06
C ALA A 452 20.74 -27.33 -12.63
N SER A 453 21.82 -28.02 -12.29
CA SER A 453 21.76 -29.43 -11.82
C SER A 453 21.11 -29.56 -10.43
N ALA A 454 21.15 -28.49 -9.61
CA ALA A 454 20.62 -28.45 -8.26
C ALA A 454 19.28 -27.68 -8.16
N GLU A 455 18.80 -27.00 -9.23
CA GLU A 455 17.66 -26.10 -9.23
C GLU A 455 16.32 -26.85 -9.14
N PRO A 456 15.51 -26.66 -8.07
CA PRO A 456 14.21 -27.30 -7.92
C PRO A 456 13.06 -26.58 -8.65
N ASP A 457 13.22 -25.29 -9.01
CA ASP A 457 12.22 -24.54 -9.78
C ASP A 457 12.40 -24.82 -11.27
N GLY A 458 11.46 -25.57 -11.87
CA GLY A 458 11.55 -26.00 -13.25
C GLY A 458 11.71 -24.87 -14.26
N LYS A 459 11.04 -23.72 -14.04
CA LYS A 459 11.16 -22.55 -14.92
C LYS A 459 12.55 -21.92 -14.84
N LEU A 460 13.10 -21.78 -13.64
CA LEU A 460 14.44 -21.25 -13.49
C LEU A 460 15.49 -22.22 -14.04
N GLN A 461 15.28 -23.53 -13.87
CA GLN A 461 16.15 -24.55 -14.47
C GLN A 461 16.14 -24.44 -16.01
N GLU A 462 14.97 -24.26 -16.64
CA GLU A 462 14.86 -24.02 -18.07
C GLU A 462 15.59 -22.76 -18.52
N GLU A 463 15.48 -21.64 -17.77
CA GLU A 463 16.20 -20.39 -18.04
C GLU A 463 17.73 -20.61 -18.00
N MET A 464 18.23 -21.37 -17.01
CA MET A 464 19.66 -21.74 -16.91
C MET A 464 20.11 -22.61 -18.08
N GLN A 465 19.31 -23.60 -18.47
CA GLN A 465 19.63 -24.51 -19.60
C GLN A 465 19.63 -23.76 -20.94
N ALA A 466 18.68 -22.84 -21.15
CA ALA A 466 18.64 -22.01 -22.34
C ALA A 466 19.95 -21.21 -22.52
N PHE A 467 20.48 -20.62 -21.43
CA PHE A 467 21.77 -19.93 -21.48
C PHE A 467 22.94 -20.87 -21.80
N LEU A 468 22.90 -22.15 -21.38
CA LEU A 468 23.95 -23.11 -21.62
C LEU A 468 23.95 -23.66 -23.06
N THR A 469 22.80 -23.64 -23.73
CA THR A 469 22.64 -24.16 -25.11
C THR A 469 22.81 -23.07 -26.19
N GLY A 470 22.61 -21.77 -25.84
CA GLY A 470 22.89 -20.61 -26.70
C GLY A 470 24.30 -20.11 -26.52
#